data_2e8125d484c55e830409bc7bf098d046
#
_entry.id   2e8125d484c55e830409bc7bf098d046
#
_cell.length_a   1.000
_cell.length_b   1.000
_cell.length_c   1.000
_cell.angle_alpha   90.00
_cell.angle_beta   90.00
_cell.angle_gamma   90.00
#
_symmetry.space_group_name_H-M   'P 1'
#
loop_
_entity.id
_entity.type
_entity.pdbx_description
1 polymer ?
#
loop_
_entity_poly.entity_id
_entity_poly.type
_entity_poly.pdbx_seq_one_letter_code
_entity_poly.pdbx_strand_id
1 'polypeptide(L)'
;MAETFLAMPQQLEAKLGEWTTRARDKLRVDHITSYSGHRVYALTLTDPAVPRERKRAHYFAQPHAHEPGATAGMMDVIEQLITGHDLAGTPSPLDAARVLAQSVLTFNPIGNPQGRERAPVLYWDGSRYSNDEFWCWMRGEDPDRPGQMWKRLDLWDDRVERVPARIGIVYEQIDAHRYVEPNRSHLSSYFRLFHRMDAEIGYDRWLDLHQTEFVNSPHNCMVLLALPGLAKGEIAREDRAWAEQITAAWQQAGFRPAPPQPLSYTDEQAEYFRRNWGALHQRMPILTTEIKNNAPDAPPDFQRRAQVIAIQQSIWRLLAMA
;
A
#
# COMPACT_ATOMS: atom_id res chain seq x y z
N MET A 1 -16.76 11.78 -9.90
CA MET A 1 -15.48 11.01 -9.94
C MET A 1 -14.49 11.47 -8.87
N ALA A 2 -14.27 12.75 -8.62
CA ALA A 2 -13.37 13.20 -7.55
C ALA A 2 -13.88 12.87 -6.12
N GLU A 3 -15.18 12.77 -5.94
CA GLU A 3 -15.80 12.52 -4.64
C GLU A 3 -15.55 11.10 -4.07
N THR A 4 -15.22 10.13 -4.92
CA THR A 4 -14.96 8.74 -4.53
C THR A 4 -13.47 8.37 -4.48
N PHE A 5 -12.57 9.26 -4.92
CA PHE A 5 -11.14 9.06 -4.88
C PHE A 5 -10.55 9.74 -3.63
N LEU A 6 -10.64 9.04 -2.50
CA LEU A 6 -10.16 9.53 -1.21
C LEU A 6 -8.71 9.05 -0.97
N ALA A 7 -7.76 9.97 -0.96
CA ALA A 7 -6.35 9.62 -0.86
C ALA A 7 -5.50 10.59 -0.04
N MET A 8 -6.11 11.59 0.61
CA MET A 8 -5.41 12.57 1.44
C MET A 8 -5.59 12.27 2.93
N PRO A 9 -4.60 12.59 3.79
CA PRO A 9 -4.72 12.41 5.24
C PRO A 9 -6.00 13.02 5.83
N GLN A 10 -6.36 14.23 5.42
CA GLN A 10 -7.55 14.92 5.91
C GLN A 10 -8.86 14.21 5.50
N GLN A 11 -8.88 13.58 4.31
CA GLN A 11 -10.02 12.80 3.85
C GLN A 11 -10.16 11.50 4.65
N LEU A 12 -9.04 10.85 4.99
CA LEU A 12 -9.04 9.70 5.88
C LEU A 12 -9.57 10.09 7.26
N GLU A 13 -9.07 11.18 7.85
CA GLU A 13 -9.51 11.63 9.18
C GLU A 13 -10.99 12.01 9.20
N ALA A 14 -11.52 12.63 8.16
CA ALA A 14 -12.94 12.91 8.02
C ALA A 14 -13.78 11.61 8.01
N LYS A 15 -13.32 10.58 7.27
CA LYS A 15 -14.01 9.29 7.22
C LYS A 15 -13.93 8.51 8.53
N LEU A 16 -12.85 8.64 9.30
CA LEU A 16 -12.71 7.95 10.60
C LEU A 16 -13.85 8.27 11.56
N GLY A 17 -14.28 9.53 11.63
CA GLY A 17 -15.42 9.93 12.48
C GLY A 17 -16.73 9.25 12.08
N GLU A 18 -16.98 9.13 10.78
CA GLU A 18 -18.15 8.43 10.24
C GLU A 18 -18.05 6.92 10.48
N TRP A 19 -16.91 6.32 10.15
CA TRP A 19 -16.69 4.88 10.22
C TRP A 19 -16.72 4.35 11.65
N THR A 20 -16.12 5.05 12.61
CA THR A 20 -16.18 4.65 14.03
C THR A 20 -17.59 4.65 14.57
N THR A 21 -18.42 5.60 14.15
CA THR A 21 -19.82 5.67 14.54
C THR A 21 -20.64 4.50 13.96
N ARG A 22 -20.41 4.16 12.68
CA ARG A 22 -21.16 3.11 11.97
C ARG A 22 -20.72 1.70 12.34
N ALA A 23 -19.40 1.47 12.36
CA ALA A 23 -18.83 0.15 12.63
C ALA A 23 -18.87 -0.23 14.13
N ARG A 24 -18.98 0.76 15.01
CA ARG A 24 -19.01 0.58 16.48
C ARG A 24 -17.78 -0.23 16.95
N ASP A 25 -18.02 -1.35 17.64
CA ASP A 25 -17.01 -2.26 18.18
C ASP A 25 -16.27 -3.10 17.14
N LYS A 26 -16.73 -3.09 15.88
CA LYS A 26 -16.07 -3.82 14.77
C LYS A 26 -14.88 -3.09 14.15
N LEU A 27 -14.72 -1.80 14.41
CA LEU A 27 -13.58 -1.02 13.96
C LEU A 27 -12.74 -0.53 15.14
N ARG A 28 -11.48 -0.96 15.19
CA ARG A 28 -10.45 -0.40 16.07
C ARG A 28 -9.53 0.51 15.27
N VAL A 29 -9.26 1.70 15.81
CA VAL A 29 -8.38 2.70 15.20
C VAL A 29 -7.14 2.85 16.07
N ASP A 30 -6.00 2.43 15.54
CA ASP A 30 -4.68 2.63 16.13
C ASP A 30 -3.88 3.63 15.30
N HIS A 31 -2.89 4.27 15.90
CA HIS A 31 -1.94 5.11 15.16
C HIS A 31 -0.61 5.21 15.89
N ILE A 32 0.43 5.55 15.14
CA ILE A 32 1.67 6.12 15.69
C ILE A 32 1.83 7.54 15.16
N THR A 33 2.52 8.38 15.92
CA THR A 33 2.88 9.72 15.45
C THR A 33 4.26 9.67 14.81
N SER A 34 4.37 10.11 13.55
CA SER A 34 5.65 10.27 12.85
C SER A 34 6.45 11.44 13.42
N TYR A 35 7.73 11.56 13.05
CA TYR A 35 8.55 12.69 13.47
C TYR A 35 7.96 14.06 13.06
N SER A 36 7.33 14.13 11.90
CA SER A 36 6.65 15.33 11.39
C SER A 36 5.33 15.67 12.08
N GLY A 37 4.91 14.91 13.09
CA GLY A 37 3.67 15.13 13.85
C GLY A 37 2.41 14.51 13.22
N HIS A 38 2.51 13.88 12.03
CA HIS A 38 1.38 13.23 11.38
C HIS A 38 1.04 11.90 12.04
N ARG A 39 -0.25 11.54 12.03
CA ARG A 39 -0.71 10.22 12.46
C ARG A 39 -0.66 9.25 11.31
N VAL A 40 0.03 8.13 11.51
CA VAL A 40 0.02 6.97 10.61
C VAL A 40 -0.92 5.95 11.22
N TYR A 41 -2.06 5.69 10.56
CA TYR A 41 -3.16 4.92 11.11
C TYR A 41 -3.10 3.44 10.72
N ALA A 42 -3.54 2.58 11.64
CA ALA A 42 -3.94 1.19 11.40
C ALA A 42 -5.43 1.04 11.76
N LEU A 43 -6.23 0.65 10.79
CA LEU A 43 -7.66 0.46 10.90
C LEU A 43 -7.96 -1.04 10.91
N THR A 44 -8.30 -1.59 12.06
CA THR A 44 -8.57 -3.02 12.22
C THR A 44 -10.06 -3.30 12.26
N LEU A 45 -10.53 -4.05 11.26
CA LEU A 45 -11.91 -4.49 11.12
C LEU A 45 -12.03 -5.98 11.45
N THR A 46 -12.94 -6.32 12.37
CA THR A 46 -13.23 -7.70 12.79
C THR A 46 -14.53 -7.73 13.60
N ASP A 47 -15.17 -8.89 13.74
CA ASP A 47 -16.27 -9.08 14.66
C ASP A 47 -15.74 -9.53 16.04
N PRO A 48 -15.76 -8.69 17.08
CA PRO A 48 -15.22 -9.03 18.40
C PRO A 48 -15.98 -10.15 19.11
N ALA A 49 -17.21 -10.47 18.69
CA ALA A 49 -17.97 -11.58 19.25
C ALA A 49 -17.40 -12.95 18.88
N VAL A 50 -16.55 -13.03 17.84
CA VAL A 50 -15.89 -14.26 17.44
C VAL A 50 -14.46 -14.28 17.97
N PRO A 51 -14.02 -15.35 18.67
CA PRO A 51 -12.67 -15.45 19.21
C PRO A 51 -11.57 -15.34 18.14
N ARG A 52 -10.42 -14.72 18.50
CA ARG A 52 -9.28 -14.49 17.57
C ARG A 52 -8.75 -15.80 16.97
N GLU A 53 -8.69 -16.88 17.74
CA GLU A 53 -8.16 -18.18 17.35
C GLU A 53 -8.96 -18.85 16.22
N ARG A 54 -10.16 -18.38 15.98
CA ARG A 54 -11.06 -18.83 14.89
C ARG A 54 -10.95 -17.97 13.64
N LYS A 55 -10.01 -17.04 13.59
CA LYS A 55 -9.88 -16.05 12.51
C LYS A 55 -8.50 -16.08 11.89
N ARG A 56 -8.44 -15.77 10.62
CA ARG A 56 -7.21 -15.43 9.91
C ARG A 56 -6.98 -13.93 9.92
N ALA A 57 -5.72 -13.51 9.96
CA ALA A 57 -5.35 -12.10 10.01
C ALA A 57 -4.60 -11.65 8.76
N HIS A 58 -4.99 -10.52 8.19
CA HIS A 58 -4.39 -9.95 6.99
C HIS A 58 -4.06 -8.48 7.20
N TYR A 59 -2.85 -8.10 6.80
CA TYR A 59 -2.39 -6.72 6.79
C TYR A 59 -2.36 -6.16 5.37
N PHE A 60 -3.00 -5.01 5.16
CA PHE A 60 -3.00 -4.27 3.90
C PHE A 60 -2.34 -2.92 4.14
N ALA A 61 -1.35 -2.55 3.32
CA ALA A 61 -0.62 -1.33 3.56
C ALA A 61 -0.15 -0.66 2.27
N GLN A 62 0.11 0.64 2.36
CA GLN A 62 0.60 1.47 1.27
C GLN A 62 1.70 2.39 1.82
N PRO A 63 2.97 2.23 1.40
CA PRO A 63 4.09 2.99 1.96
C PRO A 63 4.30 4.35 1.29
N HIS A 64 3.97 4.52 0.01
CA HIS A 64 4.49 5.58 -0.82
C HIS A 64 3.49 6.69 -1.14
N ALA A 65 3.86 7.92 -0.84
CA ALA A 65 3.01 9.09 -1.02
C ALA A 65 2.60 9.40 -2.48
N HIS A 66 3.35 8.91 -3.47
CA HIS A 66 3.07 9.06 -4.90
C HIS A 66 2.13 7.98 -5.47
N GLU A 67 1.57 7.12 -4.62
CA GLU A 67 0.74 5.97 -4.99
C GLU A 67 -0.70 6.08 -4.45
N PRO A 68 -1.42 7.18 -4.71
CA PRO A 68 -2.71 7.48 -4.07
C PRO A 68 -3.84 6.52 -4.44
N GLY A 69 -3.73 5.80 -5.56
CA GLY A 69 -4.73 4.82 -5.98
C GLY A 69 -4.81 3.62 -5.02
N ALA A 70 -3.68 3.26 -4.38
CA ALA A 70 -3.64 2.24 -3.33
C ALA A 70 -4.43 2.69 -2.07
N THR A 71 -4.21 3.94 -1.63
CA THR A 71 -5.01 4.55 -0.56
C THR A 71 -6.49 4.55 -0.91
N ALA A 72 -6.85 5.05 -2.11
CA ALA A 72 -8.24 5.12 -2.55
C ALA A 72 -8.92 3.74 -2.63
N GLY A 73 -8.19 2.71 -3.05
CA GLY A 73 -8.67 1.33 -3.06
C GLY A 73 -8.93 0.79 -1.66
N MET A 74 -8.04 1.03 -0.70
CA MET A 74 -8.24 0.63 0.71
C MET A 74 -9.42 1.37 1.34
N MET A 75 -9.52 2.70 1.14
CA MET A 75 -10.64 3.50 1.65
C MET A 75 -11.99 2.98 1.16
N ASP A 76 -12.05 2.58 -0.11
CA ASP A 76 -13.24 1.99 -0.71
C ASP A 76 -13.62 0.64 -0.08
N VAL A 77 -12.65 -0.28 0.08
CA VAL A 77 -12.92 -1.59 0.69
C VAL A 77 -13.29 -1.45 2.18
N ILE A 78 -12.70 -0.52 2.91
CA ILE A 78 -13.12 -0.21 4.28
C ILE A 78 -14.58 0.24 4.32
N GLU A 79 -14.99 1.16 3.42
CA GLU A 79 -16.40 1.55 3.27
C GLU A 79 -17.30 0.35 3.01
N GLN A 80 -16.91 -0.53 2.06
CA GLN A 80 -17.66 -1.75 1.74
C GLN A 80 -17.86 -2.66 2.96
N LEU A 81 -16.84 -2.85 3.77
CA LEU A 81 -16.89 -3.72 4.95
C LEU A 81 -17.73 -3.11 6.08
N ILE A 82 -17.84 -1.80 6.15
CA ILE A 82 -18.61 -1.09 7.20
C ILE A 82 -20.08 -0.90 6.80
N THR A 83 -20.34 -0.54 5.53
CA THR A 83 -21.66 -0.12 5.06
C THR A 83 -22.37 -1.13 4.17
N GLY A 84 -21.64 -2.09 3.62
CA GLY A 84 -22.12 -2.99 2.57
C GLY A 84 -22.14 -2.37 1.17
N HIS A 85 -21.63 -1.14 1.01
CA HIS A 85 -21.56 -0.42 -0.26
C HIS A 85 -20.18 0.18 -0.47
N ASP A 86 -19.80 0.40 -1.72
CA ASP A 86 -18.60 1.16 -2.07
C ASP A 86 -18.80 2.67 -1.85
N LEU A 87 -17.75 3.47 -2.03
CA LEU A 87 -17.82 4.94 -1.89
C LEU A 87 -18.75 5.61 -2.93
N ALA A 88 -19.13 4.92 -4.00
CA ALA A 88 -20.12 5.39 -4.97
C ALA A 88 -21.54 4.95 -4.65
N GLY A 89 -21.76 4.21 -3.56
CA GLY A 89 -23.05 3.67 -3.15
C GLY A 89 -23.45 2.37 -3.87
N THR A 90 -22.54 1.72 -4.61
CA THR A 90 -22.79 0.43 -5.25
C THR A 90 -22.70 -0.69 -4.21
N PRO A 91 -23.63 -1.68 -4.22
CA PRO A 91 -23.55 -2.81 -3.30
C PRO A 91 -22.21 -3.56 -3.40
N SER A 92 -21.60 -3.85 -2.25
CA SER A 92 -20.36 -4.60 -2.17
C SER A 92 -20.55 -6.07 -2.57
N PRO A 93 -19.61 -6.68 -3.28
CA PRO A 93 -19.61 -8.13 -3.51
C PRO A 93 -19.12 -8.92 -2.29
N LEU A 94 -18.64 -8.24 -1.23
CA LEU A 94 -18.20 -8.85 0.01
C LEU A 94 -19.39 -9.03 0.97
N ASP A 95 -19.58 -10.24 1.47
CA ASP A 95 -20.41 -10.47 2.64
C ASP A 95 -19.65 -10.00 3.89
N ALA A 96 -19.85 -8.73 4.26
CA ALA A 96 -19.13 -8.09 5.35
C ALA A 96 -19.31 -8.83 6.69
N ALA A 97 -20.49 -9.38 6.97
CA ALA A 97 -20.74 -10.11 8.21
C ALA A 97 -19.90 -11.39 8.27
N ARG A 98 -19.90 -12.16 7.20
CA ARG A 98 -19.06 -13.37 7.08
C ARG A 98 -17.58 -13.04 7.12
N VAL A 99 -17.14 -12.02 6.37
CA VAL A 99 -15.73 -11.59 6.33
C VAL A 99 -15.25 -11.25 7.75
N LEU A 100 -15.95 -10.39 8.47
CA LEU A 100 -15.54 -9.93 9.81
C LEU A 100 -15.62 -11.04 10.87
N ALA A 101 -16.54 -11.99 10.71
CA ALA A 101 -16.63 -13.15 11.61
C ALA A 101 -15.45 -14.14 11.42
N GLN A 102 -14.85 -14.20 10.24
CA GLN A 102 -13.78 -15.16 9.91
C GLN A 102 -12.40 -14.52 9.82
N SER A 103 -12.28 -13.19 9.90
CA SER A 103 -11.01 -12.51 9.71
C SER A 103 -10.76 -11.35 10.67
N VAL A 104 -9.47 -10.99 10.78
CA VAL A 104 -9.00 -9.71 11.32
C VAL A 104 -8.29 -9.01 10.17
N LEU A 105 -8.86 -7.93 9.67
CA LEU A 105 -8.34 -7.17 8.55
C LEU A 105 -7.81 -5.83 9.04
N THR A 106 -6.52 -5.59 8.90
CA THR A 106 -5.90 -4.31 9.27
C THR A 106 -5.44 -3.57 8.03
N PHE A 107 -5.84 -2.32 7.92
CA PHE A 107 -5.50 -1.42 6.81
C PHE A 107 -4.62 -0.28 7.32
N ASN A 108 -3.48 -0.06 6.66
CA ASN A 108 -2.67 1.16 6.77
C ASN A 108 -2.76 1.94 5.46
N PRO A 109 -3.79 2.81 5.29
CA PRO A 109 -4.07 3.44 4.00
C PRO A 109 -3.04 4.45 3.55
N ILE A 110 -2.30 5.09 4.49
CA ILE A 110 -1.30 6.12 4.20
C ILE A 110 -0.10 5.89 5.11
N GLY A 111 0.91 5.20 4.61
CA GLY A 111 2.14 4.92 5.36
C GLY A 111 3.07 6.13 5.47
N ASN A 112 2.96 7.11 4.55
CA ASN A 112 3.73 8.36 4.57
C ASN A 112 2.81 9.58 4.38
N PRO A 113 2.06 10.00 5.41
CA PRO A 113 1.16 11.14 5.31
C PRO A 113 1.90 12.47 5.07
N GLN A 114 3.09 12.68 5.63
CA GLN A 114 3.91 13.86 5.37
C GLN A 114 4.24 14.01 3.88
N GLY A 115 4.65 12.92 3.24
CA GLY A 115 4.92 12.92 1.81
C GLY A 115 3.64 13.15 1.01
N ARG A 116 2.52 12.55 1.44
CA ARG A 116 1.24 12.67 0.75
C ARG A 116 0.71 14.11 0.75
N GLU A 117 0.84 14.86 1.84
CA GLU A 117 0.45 16.28 1.91
C GLU A 117 1.31 17.18 1.02
N ARG A 118 2.58 16.82 0.79
CA ARG A 118 3.47 17.54 -0.13
C ARG A 118 3.22 17.23 -1.61
N ALA A 119 2.42 16.22 -1.93
CA ALA A 119 2.15 15.88 -3.32
C ALA A 119 1.36 16.99 -4.01
N PRO A 120 1.75 17.40 -5.23
CA PRO A 120 1.15 18.56 -5.93
C PRO A 120 -0.22 18.24 -6.52
N VAL A 121 -0.64 16.98 -6.51
CA VAL A 121 -1.90 16.49 -7.09
C VAL A 121 -2.55 15.43 -6.20
N LEU A 122 -3.87 15.31 -6.32
CA LEU A 122 -4.62 14.26 -5.65
C LEU A 122 -4.31 12.87 -6.22
N TYR A 123 -4.08 12.79 -7.53
CA TYR A 123 -3.76 11.57 -8.27
C TYR A 123 -2.83 11.89 -9.45
N TRP A 124 -2.15 10.86 -9.95
CA TRP A 124 -1.26 10.94 -11.09
C TRP A 124 -1.92 10.23 -12.28
N ASP A 125 -2.36 10.99 -13.28
CA ASP A 125 -3.02 10.47 -14.49
C ASP A 125 -2.30 10.86 -15.79
N GLY A 126 -1.11 11.45 -15.68
CA GLY A 126 -0.31 11.88 -16.82
C GLY A 126 -0.81 13.13 -17.53
N SER A 127 -1.90 13.78 -17.05
CA SER A 127 -2.45 14.98 -17.68
C SER A 127 -1.68 16.25 -17.33
N ARG A 128 -1.04 16.28 -16.16
CA ARG A 128 -0.40 17.47 -15.58
C ARG A 128 1.12 17.42 -15.56
N TYR A 129 1.68 16.25 -15.37
CA TYR A 129 3.13 16.05 -15.23
C TYR A 129 3.62 14.96 -16.18
N SER A 130 4.73 15.23 -16.88
CA SER A 130 5.48 14.21 -17.59
C SER A 130 6.06 13.17 -16.61
N ASN A 131 6.56 12.04 -17.13
CA ASN A 131 7.20 11.05 -16.27
C ASN A 131 8.49 11.57 -15.61
N ASP A 132 9.27 12.41 -16.30
CA ASP A 132 10.48 13.01 -15.71
C ASP A 132 10.11 13.93 -14.54
N GLU A 133 9.08 14.76 -14.68
CA GLU A 133 8.57 15.60 -13.59
C GLU A 133 7.98 14.76 -12.46
N PHE A 134 7.24 13.69 -12.77
CA PHE A 134 6.73 12.73 -11.79
C PHE A 134 7.87 12.12 -10.97
N TRP A 135 8.95 11.68 -11.62
CA TRP A 135 10.12 11.14 -10.94
C TRP A 135 10.83 12.17 -10.08
N CYS A 136 10.92 13.43 -10.53
CA CYS A 136 11.46 14.53 -9.72
C CYS A 136 10.57 14.82 -8.49
N TRP A 137 9.25 14.74 -8.61
CA TRP A 137 8.36 14.86 -7.45
C TRP A 137 8.52 13.69 -6.49
N MET A 138 8.60 12.47 -7.03
CA MET A 138 8.68 11.26 -6.25
C MET A 138 10.00 11.16 -5.47
N ARG A 139 11.13 11.26 -6.16
CA ARG A 139 12.49 11.03 -5.60
C ARG A 139 13.20 12.29 -5.14
N GLY A 140 12.79 13.44 -5.61
CA GLY A 140 13.47 14.71 -5.42
C GLY A 140 14.20 15.16 -6.68
N GLU A 141 14.58 16.43 -6.70
CA GLU A 141 15.27 17.06 -7.81
C GLU A 141 16.76 17.26 -7.50
N ASP A 142 17.59 16.91 -8.47
CA ASP A 142 19.05 17.05 -8.37
C ASP A 142 19.41 18.55 -8.28
N PRO A 143 20.12 19.01 -7.23
CA PRO A 143 20.44 20.43 -7.05
C PRO A 143 21.38 21.00 -8.10
N ASP A 144 22.14 20.16 -8.81
CA ASP A 144 23.07 20.59 -9.86
C ASP A 144 22.49 20.41 -11.27
N ARG A 145 21.42 19.67 -11.40
CA ARG A 145 20.81 19.31 -12.67
C ARG A 145 19.30 19.53 -12.60
N PRO A 146 18.85 20.77 -12.71
CA PRO A 146 17.42 21.10 -12.70
C PRO A 146 16.62 20.24 -13.69
N GLY A 147 15.45 19.77 -13.26
CA GLY A 147 14.60 18.87 -14.05
C GLY A 147 15.05 17.42 -14.08
N GLN A 148 16.14 17.05 -13.40
CA GLN A 148 16.59 15.67 -13.29
C GLN A 148 16.27 15.09 -11.91
N MET A 149 15.89 13.83 -11.89
CA MET A 149 15.64 13.09 -10.66
C MET A 149 16.90 12.97 -9.82
N TRP A 150 16.81 13.27 -8.52
CA TRP A 150 17.87 13.05 -7.56
C TRP A 150 18.19 11.56 -7.41
N LYS A 151 19.46 11.25 -7.12
CA LYS A 151 19.87 9.85 -6.91
C LYS A 151 19.04 9.24 -5.78
N ARG A 152 18.50 8.07 -6.03
CA ARG A 152 17.74 7.32 -5.03
C ARG A 152 18.66 6.86 -3.90
N LEU A 153 18.26 7.17 -2.66
CA LEU A 153 18.83 6.64 -1.44
C LEU A 153 17.70 6.08 -0.58
N ASP A 154 17.90 4.90 -0.02
CA ASP A 154 16.89 4.26 0.83
C ASP A 154 16.86 4.88 2.24
N LEU A 155 18.03 5.36 2.69
CA LEU A 155 18.21 6.18 3.89
C LEU A 155 19.29 7.21 3.60
N TRP A 156 19.09 8.47 3.99
CA TRP A 156 20.10 9.51 3.88
C TRP A 156 20.04 10.49 5.05
N ASP A 157 21.19 11.15 5.33
CA ASP A 157 21.42 12.09 6.42
C ASP A 157 21.94 13.41 5.84
N ASP A 158 21.21 14.51 6.06
CA ASP A 158 21.52 15.82 5.50
C ASP A 158 22.78 16.49 6.08
N ARG A 159 23.38 15.90 7.12
CA ARG A 159 24.65 16.36 7.70
C ARG A 159 25.88 15.86 6.95
N VAL A 160 25.75 14.75 6.24
CA VAL A 160 26.88 14.05 5.60
C VAL A 160 26.64 13.78 4.12
N GLU A 161 25.40 13.86 3.67
CA GLU A 161 25.00 13.63 2.29
C GLU A 161 24.42 14.89 1.67
N ARG A 162 24.49 14.96 0.36
CA ARG A 162 23.96 16.07 -0.38
C ARG A 162 22.44 16.09 -0.31
N VAL A 163 21.86 17.26 -0.08
CA VAL A 163 20.40 17.45 -0.03
C VAL A 163 19.87 17.74 -1.43
N PRO A 164 18.77 17.13 -1.88
CA PRO A 164 18.12 17.46 -3.14
C PRO A 164 17.61 18.91 -3.14
N ALA A 165 17.46 19.53 -4.30
CA ALA A 165 16.84 20.86 -4.42
C ALA A 165 15.39 20.86 -3.93
N ARG A 166 14.71 19.72 -4.08
CA ARG A 166 13.39 19.43 -3.49
C ARG A 166 13.40 17.99 -2.96
N ILE A 167 13.06 17.82 -1.69
CA ILE A 167 12.95 16.50 -1.08
C ILE A 167 11.74 15.76 -1.69
N GLY A 168 12.01 14.57 -2.24
CA GLY A 168 10.98 13.73 -2.85
C GLY A 168 9.88 13.32 -1.87
N ILE A 169 8.65 13.23 -2.38
CA ILE A 169 7.48 12.89 -1.55
C ILE A 169 7.50 11.42 -1.08
N VAL A 170 8.33 10.57 -1.68
CA VAL A 170 8.52 9.18 -1.22
C VAL A 170 9.15 9.11 0.16
N TYR A 171 9.99 10.09 0.53
CA TYR A 171 10.73 10.04 1.78
C TYR A 171 9.89 10.51 2.97
N GLU A 172 10.00 9.75 4.05
CA GLU A 172 9.59 10.12 5.40
C GLU A 172 10.79 10.67 6.16
N GLN A 173 10.63 11.81 6.81
CA GLN A 173 11.60 12.32 7.76
C GLN A 173 11.42 11.59 9.10
N ILE A 174 12.49 10.96 9.61
CA ILE A 174 12.44 10.14 10.84
C ILE A 174 13.07 10.82 12.07
N ASP A 175 13.87 11.86 11.84
CA ASP A 175 14.40 12.78 12.87
C ASP A 175 14.82 14.11 12.23
N ALA A 176 15.56 14.94 12.96
CA ALA A 176 15.97 16.26 12.49
C ALA A 176 16.78 16.25 11.18
N HIS A 177 17.46 15.15 10.87
CA HIS A 177 18.44 15.05 9.79
C HIS A 177 18.26 13.86 8.83
N ARG A 178 17.54 12.80 9.28
CA ARG A 178 17.47 11.57 8.52
C ARG A 178 16.12 11.38 7.84
N TYR A 179 16.22 10.85 6.63
CA TYR A 179 15.09 10.57 5.76
C TYR A 179 15.17 9.13 5.25
N VAL A 180 14.03 8.46 5.16
CA VAL A 180 13.94 7.06 4.72
C VAL A 180 12.83 6.88 3.70
N GLU A 181 13.01 5.93 2.78
CA GLU A 181 11.91 5.39 2.01
C GLU A 181 11.15 4.39 2.91
N PRO A 182 9.83 4.54 3.13
CA PRO A 182 9.13 3.83 4.21
C PRO A 182 9.26 2.31 4.19
N ASN A 183 9.16 1.68 3.02
CA ASN A 183 9.25 0.23 2.87
C ASN A 183 10.69 -0.31 2.79
N ARG A 184 11.70 0.55 3.02
CA ARG A 184 13.11 0.22 2.96
C ARG A 184 13.84 0.34 4.31
N SER A 185 13.14 0.76 5.36
CA SER A 185 13.77 0.96 6.65
C SER A 185 12.82 0.64 7.81
N HIS A 186 13.26 -0.19 8.74
CA HIS A 186 12.56 -0.42 10.02
C HIS A 186 12.39 0.84 10.87
N LEU A 187 13.10 1.92 10.56
CA LEU A 187 12.97 3.20 11.26
C LEU A 187 11.72 3.98 10.83
N SER A 188 11.13 3.63 9.69
CA SER A 188 9.92 4.28 9.17
C SER A 188 8.72 4.06 10.08
N SER A 189 7.80 5.02 10.06
CA SER A 189 6.50 4.88 10.73
C SER A 189 5.69 3.71 10.17
N TYR A 190 5.84 3.42 8.88
CA TYR A 190 5.24 2.29 8.19
C TYR A 190 5.58 0.93 8.84
N PHE A 191 6.88 0.61 8.97
CA PHE A 191 7.32 -0.64 9.62
C PHE A 191 7.08 -0.65 11.12
N ARG A 192 7.31 0.48 11.80
CA ARG A 192 7.06 0.58 13.25
C ARG A 192 5.60 0.32 13.60
N LEU A 193 4.67 0.84 12.79
CA LEU A 193 3.24 0.56 12.97
C LEU A 193 2.94 -0.92 12.73
N PHE A 194 3.43 -1.48 11.61
CA PHE A 194 3.26 -2.90 11.31
C PHE A 194 3.76 -3.78 12.45
N HIS A 195 5.00 -3.60 12.91
CA HIS A 195 5.58 -4.44 13.97
C HIS A 195 4.81 -4.35 15.28
N ARG A 196 4.30 -3.16 15.64
CA ARG A 196 3.44 -3.01 16.81
C ARG A 196 2.14 -3.80 16.66
N MET A 197 1.47 -3.67 15.53
CA MET A 197 0.21 -4.38 15.27
C MET A 197 0.41 -5.88 15.14
N ASP A 198 1.50 -6.31 14.50
CA ASP A 198 1.83 -7.72 14.32
C ASP A 198 2.17 -8.43 15.64
N ALA A 199 2.85 -7.76 16.55
CA ALA A 199 3.14 -8.28 17.88
C ALA A 199 1.86 -8.57 18.69
N GLU A 200 0.79 -7.85 18.43
CA GLU A 200 -0.50 -8.04 19.10
C GLU A 200 -1.41 -9.03 18.36
N ILE A 201 -1.52 -8.90 17.05
CA ILE A 201 -2.50 -9.62 16.21
C ILE A 201 -1.91 -10.93 15.67
N GLY A 202 -0.65 -10.94 15.24
CA GLY A 202 -0.01 -12.05 14.54
C GLY A 202 -0.63 -12.26 13.15
N TYR A 203 -0.14 -11.53 12.15
CA TYR A 203 -0.69 -11.62 10.80
C TYR A 203 -0.27 -12.89 10.09
N ASP A 204 -1.21 -13.48 9.36
CA ASP A 204 -1.01 -14.64 8.48
C ASP A 204 -0.54 -14.23 7.08
N ARG A 205 -0.78 -12.95 6.67
CA ARG A 205 -0.48 -12.43 5.32
C ARG A 205 -0.30 -10.92 5.32
N TRP A 206 0.39 -10.42 4.27
CA TRP A 206 0.52 -9.00 3.98
C TRP A 206 0.37 -8.72 2.48
N LEU A 207 -0.53 -7.81 2.11
CA LEU A 207 -0.58 -7.23 0.77
C LEU A 207 -0.04 -5.80 0.83
N ASP A 208 1.11 -5.59 0.18
CA ASP A 208 1.75 -4.29 0.03
C ASP A 208 1.31 -3.65 -1.29
N LEU A 209 0.61 -2.53 -1.20
CA LEU A 209 -0.11 -1.92 -2.33
C LEU A 209 0.70 -0.77 -2.90
N HIS A 210 1.10 -0.90 -4.16
CA HIS A 210 1.95 0.05 -4.86
C HIS A 210 1.37 0.49 -6.20
N GLN A 211 2.00 1.50 -6.79
CA GLN A 211 1.76 1.99 -8.14
C GLN A 211 3.09 2.37 -8.82
N THR A 212 3.12 2.22 -10.13
CA THR A 212 4.27 2.63 -10.95
C THR A 212 3.82 3.14 -12.33
N GLU A 213 4.68 3.86 -13.05
CA GLU A 213 4.32 4.52 -14.31
C GLU A 213 4.17 3.55 -15.49
N PHE A 214 4.74 2.36 -15.48
CA PHE A 214 4.65 1.35 -16.56
C PHE A 214 4.98 1.91 -17.96
N VAL A 215 5.97 2.80 -18.06
CA VAL A 215 6.38 3.41 -19.33
C VAL A 215 6.73 2.32 -20.34
N ASN A 216 6.19 2.42 -21.54
CA ASN A 216 6.43 1.49 -22.64
C ASN A 216 6.01 0.03 -22.38
N SER A 217 5.26 -0.25 -21.31
CA SER A 217 4.74 -1.61 -21.05
C SER A 217 3.35 -1.78 -21.66
N PRO A 218 3.06 -2.93 -22.31
CA PRO A 218 1.71 -3.29 -22.72
C PRO A 218 0.80 -3.61 -21.52
N HIS A 219 1.38 -3.86 -20.36
CA HIS A 219 0.69 -4.17 -19.12
C HIS A 219 0.36 -2.90 -18.33
N ASN A 220 -0.66 -2.98 -17.47
CA ASN A 220 -1.08 -1.86 -16.64
C ASN A 220 -1.26 -2.21 -15.15
N CYS A 221 -1.00 -3.45 -14.80
CA CYS A 221 -0.91 -3.93 -13.43
C CYS A 221 -0.05 -5.18 -13.37
N MET A 222 0.53 -5.47 -12.20
CA MET A 222 1.28 -6.69 -11.94
C MET A 222 1.30 -7.04 -10.46
N VAL A 223 1.58 -8.31 -10.17
CA VAL A 223 1.90 -8.77 -8.82
C VAL A 223 3.37 -9.17 -8.78
N LEU A 224 4.08 -8.62 -7.82
CA LEU A 224 5.47 -8.95 -7.54
C LEU A 224 5.54 -9.93 -6.36
N LEU A 225 6.29 -11.00 -6.58
CA LEU A 225 6.65 -12.00 -5.59
C LEU A 225 7.93 -11.58 -4.86
N ALA A 226 8.25 -12.24 -3.76
CA ALA A 226 9.50 -12.04 -3.05
C ALA A 226 10.73 -12.13 -3.96
N LEU A 227 11.84 -11.54 -3.52
CA LEU A 227 13.15 -11.81 -4.13
C LEU A 227 13.41 -13.32 -4.18
N PRO A 228 14.05 -13.81 -5.25
CA PRO A 228 14.37 -15.24 -5.38
C PRO A 228 15.04 -15.80 -4.11
N GLY A 229 14.51 -16.91 -3.62
CA GLY A 229 15.04 -17.63 -2.47
C GLY A 229 14.62 -17.14 -1.08
N LEU A 230 13.87 -16.03 -0.96
CA LEU A 230 13.34 -15.59 0.34
C LEU A 230 12.13 -16.41 0.79
N ALA A 231 11.06 -16.42 0.02
CA ALA A 231 9.92 -17.31 0.28
C ALA A 231 10.24 -18.74 -0.16
N LYS A 232 9.91 -19.73 0.65
CA LYS A 232 10.21 -21.16 0.38
C LYS A 232 9.00 -22.04 0.71
N GLY A 233 9.03 -23.26 0.19
CA GLY A 233 8.07 -24.31 0.55
C GLY A 233 6.61 -23.90 0.32
N GLU A 234 5.82 -23.98 1.38
CA GLU A 234 4.40 -23.69 1.35
C GLU A 234 4.12 -22.19 1.14
N ILE A 235 4.91 -21.32 1.76
CA ILE A 235 4.79 -19.86 1.58
C ILE A 235 4.95 -19.48 0.11
N ALA A 236 5.99 -19.98 -0.55
CA ALA A 236 6.22 -19.68 -1.98
C ALA A 236 5.12 -20.21 -2.89
N ARG A 237 4.54 -21.39 -2.56
CA ARG A 237 3.38 -21.92 -3.31
C ARG A 237 2.15 -21.05 -3.10
N GLU A 238 1.91 -20.63 -1.87
CA GLU A 238 0.78 -19.77 -1.54
C GLU A 238 0.92 -18.38 -2.17
N ASP A 239 2.10 -17.76 -2.13
CA ASP A 239 2.37 -16.48 -2.82
C ASP A 239 2.01 -16.57 -4.30
N ARG A 240 2.45 -17.64 -4.99
CA ARG A 240 2.16 -17.84 -6.42
C ARG A 240 0.68 -18.02 -6.69
N ALA A 241 0.01 -18.89 -5.96
CA ALA A 241 -1.41 -19.16 -6.15
C ALA A 241 -2.28 -17.93 -5.84
N TRP A 242 -1.89 -17.13 -4.84
CA TRP A 242 -2.56 -15.88 -4.53
C TRP A 242 -2.31 -14.81 -5.60
N ALA A 243 -1.08 -14.66 -6.08
CA ALA A 243 -0.74 -13.76 -7.17
C ALA A 243 -1.48 -14.11 -8.48
N GLU A 244 -1.57 -15.40 -8.82
CA GLU A 244 -2.33 -15.87 -9.98
C GLU A 244 -3.84 -15.58 -9.86
N GLN A 245 -4.42 -15.71 -8.66
CA GLN A 245 -5.81 -15.36 -8.40
C GLN A 245 -6.09 -13.86 -8.63
N ILE A 246 -5.23 -12.97 -8.11
CA ILE A 246 -5.35 -11.52 -8.33
C ILE A 246 -5.22 -11.22 -9.82
N THR A 247 -4.21 -11.77 -10.48
CA THR A 247 -3.94 -11.56 -11.90
C THR A 247 -5.13 -12.00 -12.77
N ALA A 248 -5.71 -13.17 -12.51
CA ALA A 248 -6.88 -13.67 -13.22
C ALA A 248 -8.10 -12.76 -13.03
N ALA A 249 -8.33 -12.25 -11.82
CA ALA A 249 -9.43 -11.34 -11.54
C ALA A 249 -9.26 -9.99 -12.25
N TRP A 250 -8.05 -9.44 -12.29
CA TRP A 250 -7.76 -8.25 -13.10
C TRP A 250 -8.04 -8.49 -14.58
N GLN A 251 -7.61 -9.62 -15.13
CA GLN A 251 -7.85 -9.98 -16.54
C GLN A 251 -9.35 -10.06 -16.82
N GLN A 252 -10.13 -10.73 -15.97
CA GLN A 252 -11.59 -10.82 -16.08
C GLN A 252 -12.28 -9.45 -16.01
N ALA A 253 -11.72 -8.51 -15.24
CA ALA A 253 -12.23 -7.15 -15.13
C ALA A 253 -11.77 -6.20 -16.27
N GLY A 254 -11.06 -6.74 -17.29
CA GLY A 254 -10.61 -5.99 -18.46
C GLY A 254 -9.28 -5.25 -18.31
N PHE A 255 -8.53 -5.52 -17.24
CA PHE A 255 -7.15 -5.03 -17.08
C PHE A 255 -6.19 -5.88 -17.92
N ARG A 256 -4.97 -5.37 -18.12
CA ARG A 256 -3.88 -6.06 -18.84
C ARG A 256 -2.74 -6.40 -17.88
N PRO A 257 -2.92 -7.39 -16.98
CA PRO A 257 -1.90 -7.75 -16.02
C PRO A 257 -0.67 -8.38 -16.68
N ALA A 258 0.53 -8.08 -16.15
CA ALA A 258 1.70 -8.90 -16.38
C ALA A 258 1.57 -10.24 -15.62
N PRO A 259 2.21 -11.32 -16.10
CA PRO A 259 2.35 -12.53 -15.30
C PRO A 259 3.03 -12.22 -13.96
N PRO A 260 2.63 -12.90 -12.85
CA PRO A 260 3.33 -12.74 -11.58
C PRO A 260 4.82 -13.04 -11.71
N GLN A 261 5.65 -12.15 -11.21
CA GLN A 261 7.10 -12.25 -11.31
C GLN A 261 7.81 -11.88 -10.01
N PRO A 262 8.99 -12.45 -9.73
CA PRO A 262 9.75 -12.05 -8.56
C PRO A 262 10.29 -10.63 -8.70
N LEU A 263 10.52 -9.97 -7.56
CA LEU A 263 11.28 -8.72 -7.51
C LEU A 263 12.66 -8.94 -8.17
N SER A 264 13.08 -7.99 -8.99
CA SER A 264 14.33 -8.03 -9.75
C SER A 264 15.44 -7.13 -9.16
N TYR A 265 15.35 -6.83 -7.85
CA TYR A 265 16.36 -6.02 -7.19
C TYR A 265 17.73 -6.71 -7.19
N THR A 266 18.77 -5.93 -7.42
CA THR A 266 20.18 -6.36 -7.38
C THR A 266 20.96 -5.52 -6.37
N ASP A 267 22.17 -5.95 -6.06
CA ASP A 267 23.16 -5.21 -5.29
C ASP A 267 22.59 -4.63 -3.96
N GLU A 268 22.83 -3.36 -3.73
CA GLU A 268 22.43 -2.65 -2.52
C GLU A 268 20.90 -2.69 -2.28
N GLN A 269 20.08 -2.58 -3.34
CA GLN A 269 18.63 -2.65 -3.21
C GLN A 269 18.16 -4.03 -2.73
N ALA A 270 18.77 -5.09 -3.25
CA ALA A 270 18.46 -6.46 -2.80
C ALA A 270 18.89 -6.67 -1.35
N GLU A 271 20.01 -6.08 -0.92
CA GLU A 271 20.48 -6.16 0.46
C GLU A 271 19.54 -5.44 1.41
N TYR A 272 19.10 -4.21 1.11
CA TYR A 272 18.11 -3.48 1.90
C TYR A 272 16.79 -4.25 1.98
N PHE A 273 16.34 -4.82 0.87
CA PHE A 273 15.12 -5.62 0.85
C PHE A 273 15.25 -6.86 1.76
N ARG A 274 16.33 -7.62 1.65
CA ARG A 274 16.57 -8.80 2.50
C ARG A 274 16.61 -8.43 3.98
N ARG A 275 17.25 -7.31 4.33
CA ARG A 275 17.36 -6.83 5.71
C ARG A 275 16.00 -6.50 6.33
N ASN A 276 15.13 -5.83 5.57
CA ASN A 276 13.86 -5.35 6.09
C ASN A 276 12.71 -6.36 5.92
N TRP A 277 12.72 -7.16 4.85
CA TRP A 277 11.62 -8.04 4.49
C TRP A 277 11.94 -9.54 4.64
N GLY A 278 13.21 -9.91 4.70
CA GLY A 278 13.64 -11.30 4.62
C GLY A 278 13.01 -12.21 5.67
N ALA A 279 12.98 -11.80 6.93
CA ALA A 279 12.37 -12.55 8.02
C ALA A 279 10.84 -12.67 7.85
N LEU A 280 10.18 -11.63 7.32
CA LEU A 280 8.73 -11.62 7.08
C LEU A 280 8.34 -12.61 5.98
N HIS A 281 9.05 -12.60 4.84
CA HIS A 281 8.84 -13.55 3.75
C HIS A 281 9.12 -15.03 4.10
N GLN A 282 9.90 -15.26 5.16
CA GLN A 282 10.11 -16.62 5.68
C GLN A 282 8.99 -17.07 6.63
N ARG A 283 8.22 -16.14 7.17
CA ARG A 283 7.17 -16.40 8.15
C ARG A 283 5.77 -16.45 7.54
N MET A 284 5.47 -15.61 6.55
CA MET A 284 4.13 -15.48 5.97
C MET A 284 4.17 -15.11 4.49
N PRO A 285 3.11 -15.42 3.73
CA PRO A 285 2.89 -14.92 2.38
C PRO A 285 2.82 -13.40 2.33
N ILE A 286 3.59 -12.79 1.41
CA ILE A 286 3.61 -11.35 1.17
C ILE A 286 3.66 -11.09 -0.33
N LEU A 287 2.70 -10.32 -0.83
CA LEU A 287 2.67 -9.86 -2.22
C LEU A 287 2.76 -8.35 -2.29
N THR A 288 3.36 -7.86 -3.37
CA THR A 288 3.33 -6.46 -3.75
C THR A 288 2.52 -6.30 -5.03
N THR A 289 1.53 -5.41 -5.03
CA THR A 289 0.85 -5.02 -6.26
C THR A 289 1.51 -3.77 -6.84
N GLU A 290 1.55 -3.68 -8.17
CA GLU A 290 1.95 -2.48 -8.89
C GLU A 290 0.87 -2.14 -9.91
N ILE A 291 0.26 -0.99 -9.77
CA ILE A 291 -0.78 -0.49 -10.67
C ILE A 291 -0.26 0.72 -11.43
N LYS A 292 -0.53 0.78 -12.72
CA LYS A 292 -0.15 1.90 -13.58
C LYS A 292 -0.68 3.22 -13.02
N ASN A 293 0.20 4.22 -12.92
CA ASN A 293 -0.15 5.61 -12.64
C ASN A 293 0.56 6.54 -13.63
N ASN A 294 0.36 7.83 -13.49
CA ASN A 294 0.92 8.91 -14.31
C ASN A 294 0.81 8.64 -15.83
N ALA A 295 -0.32 8.12 -16.26
CA ALA A 295 -0.58 7.84 -17.67
C ALA A 295 -2.04 8.12 -18.04
N PRO A 296 -2.32 8.64 -19.25
CA PRO A 296 -3.68 8.97 -19.69
C PRO A 296 -4.63 7.77 -19.77
N ASP A 297 -4.09 6.56 -19.95
CA ASP A 297 -4.85 5.31 -19.95
C ASP A 297 -4.99 4.67 -18.55
N ALA A 298 -4.58 5.39 -17.51
CA ALA A 298 -4.73 5.01 -16.12
C ALA A 298 -5.42 6.12 -15.29
N PRO A 299 -6.68 6.47 -15.59
CA PRO A 299 -7.42 7.48 -14.85
C PRO A 299 -7.66 7.04 -13.39
N PRO A 300 -8.03 7.97 -12.48
CA PRO A 300 -8.17 7.66 -11.04
C PRO A 300 -9.09 6.49 -10.72
N ASP A 301 -10.21 6.36 -11.43
CA ASP A 301 -11.13 5.22 -11.22
C ASP A 301 -10.49 3.88 -11.59
N PHE A 302 -9.71 3.84 -12.69
CA PHE A 302 -8.93 2.66 -13.06
C PHE A 302 -7.96 2.27 -11.95
N GLN A 303 -7.19 3.23 -11.42
CA GLN A 303 -6.20 3.00 -10.37
C GLN A 303 -6.86 2.45 -9.10
N ARG A 304 -7.94 3.09 -8.64
CA ARG A 304 -8.73 2.67 -7.47
C ARG A 304 -9.31 1.26 -7.66
N ARG A 305 -9.99 1.01 -8.79
CA ARG A 305 -10.64 -0.29 -9.07
C ARG A 305 -9.65 -1.45 -9.11
N ALA A 306 -8.47 -1.26 -9.69
CA ALA A 306 -7.45 -2.29 -9.71
C ALA A 306 -7.02 -2.70 -8.30
N GLN A 307 -6.82 -1.74 -7.40
CA GLN A 307 -6.48 -2.00 -6.01
C GLN A 307 -7.64 -2.63 -5.23
N VAL A 308 -8.87 -2.17 -5.44
CA VAL A 308 -10.08 -2.79 -4.85
C VAL A 308 -10.15 -4.28 -5.20
N ILE A 309 -9.97 -4.64 -6.47
CA ILE A 309 -9.98 -6.04 -6.92
C ILE A 309 -8.89 -6.84 -6.19
N ALA A 310 -7.67 -6.34 -6.11
CA ALA A 310 -6.57 -7.03 -5.44
C ALA A 310 -6.87 -7.29 -3.95
N ILE A 311 -7.42 -6.30 -3.25
CA ILE A 311 -7.80 -6.44 -1.84
C ILE A 311 -8.95 -7.44 -1.68
N GLN A 312 -10.00 -7.35 -2.50
CA GLN A 312 -11.13 -8.28 -2.44
C GLN A 312 -10.70 -9.73 -2.71
N GLN A 313 -9.84 -9.97 -3.73
CA GLN A 313 -9.28 -11.30 -4.00
C GLN A 313 -8.46 -11.83 -2.83
N SER A 314 -7.71 -10.96 -2.16
CA SER A 314 -6.94 -11.32 -0.98
C SER A 314 -7.83 -11.72 0.20
N ILE A 315 -8.94 -11.01 0.41
CA ILE A 315 -9.95 -11.36 1.42
C ILE A 315 -10.60 -12.71 1.10
N TRP A 316 -11.08 -12.93 -0.13
CA TRP A 316 -11.67 -14.21 -0.51
C TRP A 316 -10.70 -15.37 -0.38
N ARG A 317 -9.44 -15.17 -0.74
CA ARG A 317 -8.40 -16.19 -0.55
C ARG A 317 -8.17 -16.52 0.93
N LEU A 318 -8.17 -15.52 1.79
CA LEU A 318 -8.04 -15.71 3.22
C LEU A 318 -9.19 -16.57 3.77
N LEU A 319 -10.42 -16.29 3.36
CA LEU A 319 -11.61 -17.04 3.77
C LEU A 319 -11.65 -18.48 3.26
N ALA A 320 -11.05 -18.76 2.11
CA ALA A 320 -10.99 -20.10 1.55
C ALA A 320 -10.03 -21.04 2.30
N MET A 321 -9.20 -20.49 3.19
CA MET A 321 -8.22 -21.23 4.02
C MET A 321 -8.68 -21.38 5.48
N ALA A 322 -9.82 -20.81 5.85
CA ALA A 322 -10.40 -20.81 7.20
C ALA A 322 -11.29 -22.10 7.45
#